data_fb06ca12e50d518166e94e7707fa0037
#
_entry.id   fb06ca12e50d518166e94e7707fa0037
#
_cell.length_a   1.000
_cell.length_b   1.000
_cell.length_c   1.000
_cell.angle_alpha   90.00
_cell.angle_beta   90.00
_cell.angle_gamma   90.00
#
_symmetry.space_group_name_H-M   'P 1'
#
loop_
_entity.id
_entity.type
_entity.pdbx_description
1 polymer ?
#
loop_
_entity_poly.entity_id
_entity_poly.type
_entity_poly.pdbx_seq_one_letter_code
_entity_poly.pdbx_strand_id
1 'polypeptide(L)'
;VSSAAQGLVRLPVWRARFVLALLGLAFGVLAARSVYLQALNADFLLEKGDARYSRVIDVPATRGRVLDRNGDALAVSTPVKSIWAIPSDVELSREQRRKLSALLNIDSAELAKKLASSKDFVYLKRQVPPDTALAIATLAIPGIYQHPEYRRYYPGGEVTAHVLGFTGVDDSGQEGVELAHEATLGGKPGSRRVIKDRLGHIVEDVESI
;
A
#
# COMPACT_ATOMS: atom_id res chain seq x y z
N VAL A 1 46.26 -64.27 -0.80
CA VAL A 1 45.90 -62.89 -0.96
C VAL A 1 45.51 -62.69 -2.43
N SER A 2 44.21 -62.74 -2.70
CA SER A 2 43.67 -62.69 -4.06
C SER A 2 43.41 -61.19 -4.44
N SER A 3 44.23 -60.70 -5.37
CA SER A 3 44.11 -59.36 -5.95
C SER A 3 42.99 -59.38 -7.00
N ALA A 4 41.83 -58.86 -6.64
CA ALA A 4 40.74 -58.63 -7.59
C ALA A 4 41.13 -57.43 -8.49
N ALA A 5 41.63 -57.74 -9.69
CA ALA A 5 41.82 -56.76 -10.75
C ALA A 5 40.44 -56.25 -11.20
N GLN A 6 40.08 -55.04 -10.79
CA GLN A 6 38.91 -54.30 -11.30
C GLN A 6 39.11 -54.08 -12.79
N GLY A 7 38.45 -54.87 -13.63
CA GLY A 7 38.43 -54.68 -15.08
C GLY A 7 37.78 -53.32 -15.42
N LEU A 8 38.61 -52.35 -15.75
CA LEU A 8 38.18 -51.08 -16.37
C LEU A 8 37.44 -51.38 -17.66
N VAL A 9 36.12 -51.30 -17.63
CA VAL A 9 35.29 -51.42 -18.84
C VAL A 9 35.68 -50.28 -19.78
N ARG A 10 36.49 -50.59 -20.79
CA ARG A 10 36.84 -49.65 -21.87
C ARG A 10 35.64 -49.47 -22.77
N LEU A 11 34.93 -48.35 -22.56
CA LEU A 11 33.84 -47.95 -23.43
C LEU A 11 34.40 -47.67 -24.84
N PRO A 12 33.73 -48.13 -25.91
CA PRO A 12 34.17 -47.87 -27.28
C PRO A 12 34.13 -46.34 -27.54
N VAL A 13 35.20 -45.81 -28.11
CA VAL A 13 35.48 -44.39 -28.30
C VAL A 13 34.32 -43.64 -29.00
N TRP A 14 33.60 -44.30 -29.88
CA TRP A 14 32.45 -43.71 -30.57
C TRP A 14 31.30 -43.39 -29.62
N ARG A 15 31.05 -44.21 -28.59
CA ARG A 15 30.02 -43.95 -27.55
C ARG A 15 30.38 -42.73 -26.69
N ALA A 16 31.64 -42.60 -26.32
CA ALA A 16 32.14 -41.44 -25.59
C ALA A 16 31.96 -40.16 -26.41
N ARG A 17 32.33 -40.21 -27.71
CA ARG A 17 32.14 -39.07 -28.64
C ARG A 17 30.67 -38.75 -28.83
N PHE A 18 29.79 -39.73 -28.96
CA PHE A 18 28.36 -39.54 -29.08
C PHE A 18 27.77 -38.81 -27.82
N VAL A 19 28.13 -39.25 -26.60
CA VAL A 19 27.70 -38.60 -25.36
C VAL A 19 28.23 -37.18 -25.28
N LEU A 20 29.50 -36.97 -25.61
CA LEU A 20 30.07 -35.59 -25.67
C LEU A 20 29.39 -34.70 -26.69
N ALA A 21 29.05 -35.21 -27.86
CA ALA A 21 28.31 -34.46 -28.88
C ALA A 21 26.90 -34.11 -28.42
N LEU A 22 26.19 -35.03 -27.77
CA LEU A 22 24.88 -34.81 -27.23
C LEU A 22 24.91 -33.78 -26.10
N LEU A 23 25.90 -33.88 -25.19
CA LEU A 23 26.12 -32.91 -24.14
C LEU A 23 26.44 -31.51 -24.70
N GLY A 24 27.33 -31.43 -25.72
CA GLY A 24 27.66 -30.19 -26.41
C GLY A 24 26.44 -29.55 -27.06
N LEU A 25 25.59 -30.37 -27.72
CA LEU A 25 24.33 -29.90 -28.29
C LEU A 25 23.38 -29.34 -27.23
N ALA A 26 23.23 -30.05 -26.11
CA ALA A 26 22.40 -29.60 -25.01
C ALA A 26 22.90 -28.25 -24.43
N PHE A 27 24.22 -28.12 -24.21
CA PHE A 27 24.80 -26.85 -23.76
C PHE A 27 24.66 -25.75 -24.82
N GLY A 28 24.80 -26.08 -26.11
CA GLY A 28 24.57 -25.12 -27.21
C GLY A 28 23.13 -24.58 -27.20
N VAL A 29 22.13 -25.45 -27.00
CA VAL A 29 20.72 -25.04 -26.91
C VAL A 29 20.49 -24.16 -25.67
N LEU A 30 21.06 -24.51 -24.52
CA LEU A 30 20.97 -23.71 -23.32
C LEU A 30 21.62 -22.32 -23.48
N ALA A 31 22.79 -22.27 -24.09
CA ALA A 31 23.48 -21.01 -24.36
C ALA A 31 22.68 -20.13 -25.34
N ALA A 32 22.18 -20.69 -26.42
CA ALA A 32 21.31 -19.99 -27.36
C ALA A 32 20.03 -19.46 -26.68
N ARG A 33 19.43 -20.27 -25.81
CA ARG A 33 18.25 -19.88 -25.03
C ARG A 33 18.58 -18.74 -24.07
N SER A 34 19.74 -18.79 -23.41
CA SER A 34 20.20 -17.75 -22.50
C SER A 34 20.38 -16.40 -23.22
N VAL A 35 21.06 -16.42 -24.39
CA VAL A 35 21.23 -15.23 -25.23
C VAL A 35 19.88 -14.69 -25.71
N TYR A 36 18.98 -15.55 -26.14
CA TYR A 36 17.63 -15.15 -26.54
C TYR A 36 16.88 -14.44 -25.44
N LEU A 37 16.90 -14.96 -24.22
CA LEU A 37 16.20 -14.39 -23.09
C LEU A 37 16.84 -13.09 -22.58
N GLN A 38 18.18 -13.01 -22.57
CA GLN A 38 18.91 -11.88 -22.01
C GLN A 38 19.12 -10.73 -22.99
N ALA A 39 19.24 -11.01 -24.28
CA ALA A 39 19.51 -9.98 -25.28
C ALA A 39 18.27 -9.57 -26.09
N LEU A 40 17.40 -10.52 -26.46
CA LEU A 40 16.27 -10.24 -27.35
C LEU A 40 14.95 -10.01 -26.59
N ASN A 41 14.79 -10.59 -25.40
CA ASN A 41 13.56 -10.46 -24.62
C ASN A 41 13.78 -9.82 -23.24
N ALA A 42 14.91 -9.14 -23.03
CA ALA A 42 15.23 -8.51 -21.76
C ALA A 42 14.16 -7.48 -21.36
N ASP A 43 13.77 -6.59 -22.27
CA ASP A 43 12.79 -5.53 -22.01
C ASP A 43 11.41 -6.10 -21.65
N PHE A 44 10.96 -7.14 -22.35
CA PHE A 44 9.70 -7.81 -22.04
C PHE A 44 9.72 -8.48 -20.65
N LEU A 45 10.84 -9.07 -20.27
CA LEU A 45 10.98 -9.72 -18.96
C LEU A 45 11.05 -8.69 -17.82
N LEU A 46 11.72 -7.55 -18.06
CA LEU A 46 11.77 -6.43 -17.13
C LEU A 46 10.37 -5.85 -16.94
N GLU A 47 9.64 -5.55 -18.03
CA GLU A 47 8.26 -5.05 -17.96
C GLU A 47 7.32 -6.00 -17.21
N LYS A 48 7.44 -7.30 -17.45
CA LYS A 48 6.68 -8.34 -16.69
C LYS A 48 7.09 -8.45 -15.24
N GLY A 49 8.37 -8.21 -14.93
CA GLY A 49 8.89 -8.11 -13.57
C GLY A 49 8.28 -6.91 -12.85
N ASP A 50 8.41 -5.73 -13.44
CA ASP A 50 7.92 -4.47 -12.88
C ASP A 50 6.41 -4.49 -12.66
N ALA A 51 5.64 -5.06 -13.56
CA ALA A 51 4.19 -5.21 -13.42
C ALA A 51 3.76 -6.06 -12.19
N ARG A 52 4.64 -6.91 -11.67
CA ARG A 52 4.35 -7.73 -10.48
C ARG A 52 4.59 -6.99 -9.17
N TYR A 53 5.56 -6.11 -9.11
CA TYR A 53 6.01 -5.42 -7.90
C TYR A 53 5.56 -3.97 -7.85
N SER A 54 5.36 -3.34 -9.01
CA SER A 54 4.87 -1.97 -9.06
C SER A 54 3.37 -1.91 -8.78
N ARG A 55 2.98 -0.96 -7.94
CA ARG A 55 1.59 -0.62 -7.68
C ARG A 55 1.42 0.88 -7.85
N VAL A 56 0.37 1.27 -8.51
CA VAL A 56 -0.05 2.66 -8.54
C VAL A 56 -0.90 2.91 -7.29
N ILE A 57 -0.47 3.87 -6.49
CA ILE A 57 -1.20 4.32 -5.31
C ILE A 57 -1.77 5.69 -5.65
N ASP A 58 -3.08 5.86 -5.45
CA ASP A 58 -3.70 7.15 -5.57
C ASP A 58 -3.29 8.04 -4.39
N VAL A 59 -2.79 9.22 -4.71
CA VAL A 59 -2.46 10.25 -3.73
C VAL A 59 -3.62 11.23 -3.70
N PRO A 60 -4.42 11.26 -2.62
CA PRO A 60 -5.55 12.16 -2.54
C PRO A 60 -5.07 13.61 -2.62
N ALA A 61 -5.76 14.42 -3.43
CA ALA A 61 -5.51 15.84 -3.48
C ALA A 61 -5.95 16.48 -2.15
N THR A 62 -5.20 17.48 -1.70
CA THR A 62 -5.66 18.33 -0.59
C THR A 62 -6.68 19.32 -1.14
N ARG A 63 -7.87 19.35 -0.54
CA ARG A 63 -8.93 20.28 -0.92
C ARG A 63 -8.47 21.73 -0.80
N GLY A 64 -8.76 22.55 -1.80
CA GLY A 64 -8.40 23.96 -1.87
C GLY A 64 -8.94 24.76 -0.68
N ARG A 65 -8.21 25.77 -0.26
CA ARG A 65 -8.65 26.69 0.81
C ARG A 65 -9.71 27.66 0.27
N VAL A 66 -10.69 28.00 1.10
CA VAL A 66 -11.61 29.08 0.85
C VAL A 66 -11.16 30.26 1.71
N LEU A 67 -10.90 31.41 1.09
CA LEU A 67 -10.42 32.61 1.74
C LEU A 67 -11.44 33.73 1.56
N ASP A 68 -11.45 34.68 2.47
CA ASP A 68 -12.20 35.91 2.31
C ASP A 68 -11.43 36.94 1.42
N ARG A 69 -12.00 38.15 1.22
CA ARG A 69 -11.36 39.20 0.43
C ARG A 69 -10.04 39.73 1.01
N ASN A 70 -9.79 39.50 2.31
CA ASN A 70 -8.59 39.93 3.02
C ASN A 70 -7.52 38.83 3.05
N GLY A 71 -7.87 37.63 2.61
CA GLY A 71 -6.99 36.46 2.65
C GLY A 71 -7.15 35.63 3.92
N ASP A 72 -8.12 35.95 4.78
CA ASP A 72 -8.40 35.14 5.98
C ASP A 72 -9.09 33.84 5.61
N ALA A 73 -8.69 32.76 6.28
CA ALA A 73 -9.19 31.44 5.97
C ALA A 73 -10.61 31.21 6.47
N LEU A 74 -11.54 30.98 5.55
CA LEU A 74 -12.92 30.56 5.83
C LEU A 74 -13.11 29.06 5.89
N ALA A 75 -12.34 28.30 5.08
CA ALA A 75 -12.28 26.85 5.13
C ALA A 75 -10.89 26.34 4.78
N VAL A 76 -10.36 25.41 5.58
CA VAL A 76 -9.05 24.79 5.38
C VAL A 76 -9.14 23.27 5.63
N SER A 77 -8.36 22.50 4.88
CA SER A 77 -8.23 21.05 5.14
C SER A 77 -7.02 20.79 6.01
N THR A 78 -7.23 20.11 7.12
CA THR A 78 -6.19 19.73 8.08
C THR A 78 -5.90 18.23 7.94
N PRO A 79 -4.61 17.81 7.98
CA PRO A 79 -4.25 16.41 7.89
C PRO A 79 -4.72 15.67 9.14
N VAL A 80 -5.34 14.51 8.93
CA VAL A 80 -5.80 13.58 9.96
C VAL A 80 -5.43 12.15 9.54
N LYS A 81 -5.69 11.18 10.41
CA LYS A 81 -5.46 9.76 10.10
C LYS A 81 -6.74 8.97 10.29
N SER A 82 -6.99 8.02 9.43
CA SER A 82 -7.98 6.96 9.65
C SER A 82 -7.31 5.70 10.13
N ILE A 83 -7.84 5.14 11.21
CA ILE A 83 -7.36 3.90 11.80
C ILE A 83 -8.24 2.77 11.30
N TRP A 84 -7.64 1.78 10.69
CA TRP A 84 -8.32 0.61 10.16
C TRP A 84 -7.61 -0.67 10.57
N ALA A 85 -8.30 -1.79 10.48
CA ALA A 85 -7.78 -3.09 10.87
C ALA A 85 -8.12 -4.16 9.86
N ILE A 86 -7.27 -5.18 9.80
CA ILE A 86 -7.55 -6.50 9.23
C ILE A 86 -7.92 -7.41 10.41
N PRO A 87 -9.22 -7.69 10.65
CA PRO A 87 -9.65 -8.40 11.85
C PRO A 87 -8.99 -9.75 12.07
N SER A 88 -8.67 -10.49 10.99
CA SER A 88 -7.98 -11.78 11.04
C SER A 88 -6.57 -11.71 11.61
N ASP A 89 -5.91 -10.56 11.46
CA ASP A 89 -4.50 -10.38 11.80
C ASP A 89 -4.31 -9.65 13.13
N VAL A 90 -5.43 -9.22 13.74
CA VAL A 90 -5.38 -8.44 15.00
C VAL A 90 -5.26 -9.34 16.20
N GLU A 91 -4.09 -9.29 16.84
CA GLU A 91 -3.86 -9.91 18.14
C GLU A 91 -3.79 -8.83 19.22
N LEU A 92 -4.83 -8.76 20.07
CA LEU A 92 -4.94 -7.77 21.14
C LEU A 92 -4.93 -8.40 22.53
N SER A 93 -4.00 -7.97 23.36
CA SER A 93 -4.09 -8.18 24.80
C SER A 93 -5.24 -7.37 25.40
N ARG A 94 -5.72 -7.76 26.61
CA ARG A 94 -6.77 -7.00 27.30
C ARG A 94 -6.36 -5.56 27.57
N GLU A 95 -5.09 -5.34 27.87
CA GLU A 95 -4.54 -4.02 28.14
C GLU A 95 -4.48 -3.15 26.86
N GLN A 96 -3.98 -3.72 25.77
CA GLN A 96 -3.95 -3.03 24.46
C GLN A 96 -5.35 -2.66 23.99
N ARG A 97 -6.32 -3.56 24.15
CA ARG A 97 -7.73 -3.28 23.81
C ARG A 97 -8.28 -2.09 24.60
N ARG A 98 -8.02 -2.04 25.91
CA ARG A 98 -8.45 -0.94 26.77
C ARG A 98 -7.79 0.39 26.36
N LYS A 99 -6.48 0.39 26.10
CA LYS A 99 -5.74 1.58 25.65
C LYS A 99 -6.25 2.05 24.28
N LEU A 100 -6.44 1.14 23.33
CA LEU A 100 -6.94 1.45 22.01
C LEU A 100 -8.35 2.03 22.04
N SER A 101 -9.26 1.43 22.81
CA SER A 101 -10.62 1.91 23.04
C SER A 101 -10.63 3.33 23.61
N ALA A 102 -9.79 3.61 24.60
CA ALA A 102 -9.65 4.93 25.21
C ALA A 102 -9.10 5.98 24.20
N LEU A 103 -8.04 5.64 23.46
CA LEU A 103 -7.44 6.53 22.47
C LEU A 103 -8.39 6.84 21.31
N LEU A 104 -9.15 5.84 20.86
CA LEU A 104 -10.14 6.04 19.81
C LEU A 104 -11.43 6.68 20.30
N ASN A 105 -11.63 6.78 21.61
CA ASN A 105 -12.87 7.21 22.25
C ASN A 105 -14.09 6.46 21.68
N ILE A 106 -14.02 5.14 21.70
CA ILE A 106 -15.09 4.21 21.32
C ILE A 106 -15.26 3.19 22.43
N ASP A 107 -16.47 2.66 22.58
CA ASP A 107 -16.72 1.65 23.59
C ASP A 107 -15.99 0.33 23.26
N SER A 108 -15.54 -0.37 24.32
CA SER A 108 -14.84 -1.66 24.19
C SER A 108 -15.71 -2.74 23.53
N ALA A 109 -17.04 -2.68 23.71
CA ALA A 109 -17.97 -3.59 23.06
C ALA A 109 -18.10 -3.29 21.56
N GLU A 110 -18.13 -2.00 21.17
CA GLU A 110 -18.14 -1.59 19.78
C GLU A 110 -16.83 -1.99 19.09
N LEU A 111 -15.68 -1.75 19.75
CA LEU A 111 -14.37 -2.18 19.23
C LEU A 111 -14.34 -3.70 19.01
N ALA A 112 -14.83 -4.47 19.99
CA ALA A 112 -14.89 -5.92 19.88
C ALA A 112 -15.78 -6.37 18.71
N LYS A 113 -16.94 -5.71 18.52
CA LYS A 113 -17.85 -5.99 17.39
C LYS A 113 -17.20 -5.70 16.03
N LYS A 114 -16.46 -4.59 15.91
CA LYS A 114 -15.73 -4.25 14.68
C LYS A 114 -14.64 -5.28 14.37
N LEU A 115 -13.90 -5.72 15.38
CA LEU A 115 -12.84 -6.72 15.24
C LEU A 115 -13.36 -8.17 15.09
N ALA A 116 -14.60 -8.45 15.45
CA ALA A 116 -15.24 -9.74 15.20
C ALA A 116 -15.80 -9.87 13.77
N SER A 117 -15.65 -8.85 12.94
CA SER A 117 -16.11 -8.87 11.55
C SER A 117 -15.30 -9.85 10.72
N SER A 118 -15.97 -10.58 9.82
CA SER A 118 -15.33 -11.47 8.83
C SER A 118 -14.80 -10.74 7.59
N LYS A 119 -14.77 -9.40 7.62
CA LYS A 119 -14.28 -8.58 6.51
C LYS A 119 -12.75 -8.46 6.57
N ASP A 120 -12.11 -8.43 5.41
CA ASP A 120 -10.67 -8.22 5.30
C ASP A 120 -10.22 -6.79 5.66
N PHE A 121 -11.17 -5.86 5.75
CA PHE A 121 -10.93 -4.45 6.03
C PHE A 121 -12.07 -3.84 6.84
N VAL A 122 -11.72 -3.20 7.97
CA VAL A 122 -12.70 -2.50 8.82
C VAL A 122 -12.11 -1.20 9.34
N TYR A 123 -12.80 -0.07 9.11
CA TYR A 123 -12.46 1.17 9.80
C TYR A 123 -12.83 1.09 11.29
N LEU A 124 -11.83 1.24 12.15
CA LEU A 124 -12.05 1.38 13.60
C LEU A 124 -12.56 2.79 13.90
N LYS A 125 -11.84 3.82 13.40
CA LYS A 125 -12.26 5.22 13.46
C LYS A 125 -11.62 6.03 12.36
N ARG A 126 -12.40 6.89 11.73
CA ARG A 126 -11.93 7.85 10.73
C ARG A 126 -11.63 9.21 11.37
N GLN A 127 -10.85 10.01 10.69
CA GLN A 127 -10.52 11.41 11.02
C GLN A 127 -9.97 11.60 12.45
N VAL A 128 -9.06 10.71 12.85
CA VAL A 128 -8.36 10.78 14.15
C VAL A 128 -7.24 11.82 14.09
N PRO A 129 -7.08 12.67 15.12
CA PRO A 129 -5.98 13.62 15.20
C PRO A 129 -4.61 12.94 15.08
N PRO A 130 -3.60 13.61 14.46
CA PRO A 130 -2.28 13.03 14.25
C PRO A 130 -1.60 12.54 15.54
N ASP A 131 -1.73 13.30 16.64
CA ASP A 131 -1.14 12.94 17.94
C ASP A 131 -1.73 11.62 18.49
N THR A 132 -3.06 11.49 18.39
CA THR A 132 -3.75 10.25 18.79
C THR A 132 -3.35 9.07 17.89
N ALA A 133 -3.23 9.32 16.60
CA ALA A 133 -2.80 8.29 15.66
C ALA A 133 -1.35 7.84 15.95
N LEU A 134 -0.46 8.77 16.30
CA LEU A 134 0.91 8.47 16.71
C LEU A 134 0.92 7.62 18.00
N ALA A 135 0.10 7.99 19.01
CA ALA A 135 -0.03 7.19 20.21
C ALA A 135 -0.55 5.77 19.95
N ILE A 136 -1.44 5.60 18.96
CA ILE A 136 -1.90 4.26 18.55
C ILE A 136 -0.76 3.50 17.85
N ALA A 137 0.04 4.16 17.01
CA ALA A 137 1.19 3.54 16.35
C ALA A 137 2.20 2.99 17.36
N THR A 138 2.44 3.70 18.48
CA THR A 138 3.38 3.24 19.52
C THR A 138 2.90 1.98 20.26
N LEU A 139 1.62 1.62 20.17
CA LEU A 139 1.12 0.35 20.71
C LEU A 139 1.58 -0.87 19.89
N ALA A 140 2.09 -0.65 18.68
CA ALA A 140 2.64 -1.65 17.76
C ALA A 140 1.75 -2.92 17.64
N ILE A 141 0.43 -2.72 17.47
CA ILE A 141 -0.55 -3.81 17.41
C ILE A 141 -0.55 -4.39 15.99
N PRO A 142 -0.25 -5.68 15.80
CA PRO A 142 -0.37 -6.34 14.50
C PRO A 142 -1.82 -6.22 13.95
N GLY A 143 -1.94 -6.06 12.63
CA GLY A 143 -3.24 -5.97 11.95
C GLY A 143 -3.94 -4.62 12.07
N ILE A 144 -3.36 -3.61 12.76
CA ILE A 144 -3.88 -2.25 12.82
C ILE A 144 -2.98 -1.32 11.99
N TYR A 145 -3.60 -0.56 11.11
CA TYR A 145 -2.93 0.31 10.15
C TYR A 145 -3.50 1.71 10.18
N GLN A 146 -2.78 2.64 9.57
CA GLN A 146 -3.17 4.04 9.46
C GLN A 146 -3.21 4.45 7.99
N HIS A 147 -4.20 5.24 7.62
CA HIS A 147 -4.31 5.85 6.31
C HIS A 147 -4.39 7.38 6.46
N PRO A 148 -3.60 8.18 5.71
CA PRO A 148 -3.71 9.63 5.72
C PRO A 148 -5.05 10.06 5.12
N GLU A 149 -5.75 10.95 5.80
CA GLU A 149 -6.96 11.60 5.35
C GLU A 149 -6.90 13.10 5.65
N TYR A 150 -7.89 13.86 5.18
CA TYR A 150 -8.05 15.25 5.50
C TYR A 150 -9.39 15.48 6.17
N ARG A 151 -9.44 16.46 7.05
CA ARG A 151 -10.68 16.94 7.66
C ARG A 151 -10.82 18.42 7.42
N ARG A 152 -11.98 18.81 6.94
CA ARG A 152 -12.31 20.22 6.70
C ARG A 152 -12.54 20.93 8.03
N TYR A 153 -11.94 22.09 8.18
CA TYR A 153 -12.08 22.96 9.34
C TYR A 153 -12.56 24.34 8.89
N TYR A 154 -13.51 24.88 9.61
CA TYR A 154 -14.16 26.16 9.34
C TYR A 154 -13.90 27.12 10.50
N PRO A 155 -12.91 28.03 10.42
CA PRO A 155 -12.57 28.94 11.51
C PRO A 155 -13.73 29.85 11.94
N GLY A 156 -14.58 30.24 10.99
CA GLY A 156 -15.77 31.10 11.25
C GLY A 156 -16.94 30.37 11.91
N GLY A 157 -16.87 29.06 12.06
CA GLY A 157 -17.91 28.25 12.72
C GLY A 157 -19.30 28.50 12.13
N GLU A 158 -20.26 28.66 13.02
CA GLU A 158 -21.69 28.80 12.67
C GLU A 158 -22.01 30.06 11.84
N VAL A 159 -21.22 31.12 12.00
CA VAL A 159 -21.46 32.42 11.32
C VAL A 159 -21.39 32.29 9.78
N THR A 160 -20.51 31.44 9.31
CA THR A 160 -20.29 31.23 7.87
C THR A 160 -20.94 29.97 7.33
N ALA A 161 -21.49 29.11 8.20
CA ALA A 161 -21.96 27.78 7.87
C ALA A 161 -22.98 27.75 6.71
N HIS A 162 -23.97 28.61 6.72
CA HIS A 162 -25.01 28.65 5.68
C HIS A 162 -24.50 29.06 4.30
N VAL A 163 -23.42 29.86 4.25
CA VAL A 163 -22.82 30.30 2.98
C VAL A 163 -21.79 29.28 2.49
N LEU A 164 -20.92 28.87 3.38
CA LEU A 164 -19.85 27.90 3.03
C LEU A 164 -20.38 26.51 2.79
N GLY A 165 -21.37 26.10 3.56
CA GLY A 165 -21.79 24.72 3.61
C GLY A 165 -20.80 23.84 4.37
N PHE A 166 -20.78 22.55 4.06
CA PHE A 166 -19.88 21.58 4.70
C PHE A 166 -19.46 20.47 3.73
N THR A 167 -18.42 19.75 4.11
CA THR A 167 -17.95 18.56 3.38
C THR A 167 -18.35 17.29 4.13
N GLY A 168 -18.56 16.22 3.36
CA GLY A 168 -18.71 14.86 3.90
C GLY A 168 -17.40 14.30 4.45
N VAL A 169 -17.48 13.08 4.99
CA VAL A 169 -16.29 12.36 5.54
C VAL A 169 -15.25 12.07 4.46
N ASP A 170 -15.69 11.99 3.20
CA ASP A 170 -14.81 11.75 2.04
C ASP A 170 -14.31 13.07 1.39
N ASP A 171 -14.36 14.18 2.14
CA ASP A 171 -13.91 15.51 1.75
C ASP A 171 -14.65 16.07 0.51
N SER A 172 -15.83 15.57 0.17
CA SER A 172 -16.70 16.06 -0.89
C SER A 172 -17.70 17.10 -0.36
N GLY A 173 -17.89 18.20 -1.10
CA GLY A 173 -18.85 19.27 -0.74
C GLY A 173 -20.29 18.76 -0.75
N GLN A 174 -21.04 19.08 0.29
CA GLN A 174 -22.45 18.65 0.43
C GLN A 174 -23.42 19.82 0.24
N GLU A 175 -23.02 21.01 0.63
CA GLU A 175 -23.85 22.22 0.56
C GLU A 175 -22.99 23.47 0.30
N GLY A 176 -23.66 24.59 -0.02
CA GLY A 176 -23.09 25.93 -0.11
C GLY A 176 -21.98 26.08 -1.13
N VAL A 177 -21.01 26.93 -0.81
CA VAL A 177 -19.82 27.20 -1.64
C VAL A 177 -19.00 25.91 -1.84
N GLU A 178 -18.93 25.05 -0.82
CA GLU A 178 -18.21 23.77 -0.91
C GLU A 178 -18.76 22.88 -2.02
N LEU A 179 -20.07 22.78 -2.15
CA LEU A 179 -20.72 22.01 -3.22
C LEU A 179 -20.65 22.76 -4.56
N ALA A 180 -20.96 24.05 -4.58
CA ALA A 180 -21.00 24.83 -5.81
C ALA A 180 -19.64 24.88 -6.54
N HIS A 181 -18.54 24.84 -5.79
CA HIS A 181 -17.18 24.89 -6.31
C HIS A 181 -16.43 23.55 -6.16
N GLU A 182 -17.14 22.43 -6.04
CA GLU A 182 -16.55 21.10 -5.85
C GLU A 182 -15.46 20.80 -6.89
N ALA A 183 -15.73 21.06 -8.17
CA ALA A 183 -14.80 20.79 -9.26
C ALA A 183 -13.46 21.56 -9.15
N THR A 184 -13.48 22.71 -8.46
CA THR A 184 -12.28 23.55 -8.26
C THR A 184 -11.61 23.23 -6.94
N LEU A 185 -12.41 23.08 -5.87
CA LEU A 185 -11.92 22.86 -4.51
C LEU A 185 -11.40 21.44 -4.29
N GLY A 186 -12.05 20.44 -4.86
CA GLY A 186 -11.70 19.02 -4.66
C GLY A 186 -10.32 18.64 -5.17
N GLY A 187 -9.73 19.46 -6.05
CA GLY A 187 -8.44 19.21 -6.65
C GLY A 187 -8.46 18.02 -7.61
N LYS A 188 -7.27 17.65 -8.09
CA LYS A 188 -7.07 16.44 -8.91
C LYS A 188 -6.19 15.48 -8.14
N PRO A 189 -6.65 14.24 -7.87
CA PRO A 189 -5.80 13.24 -7.25
C PRO A 189 -4.60 12.97 -8.14
N GLY A 190 -3.44 12.85 -7.53
CA GLY A 190 -2.23 12.37 -8.19
C GLY A 190 -2.15 10.86 -8.12
N SER A 191 -1.24 10.29 -8.89
CA SER A 191 -0.89 8.88 -8.76
C SER A 191 0.60 8.74 -8.52
N ARG A 192 0.97 7.74 -7.72
CA ARG A 192 2.34 7.45 -7.35
C ARG A 192 2.64 5.98 -7.61
N ARG A 193 3.66 5.71 -8.40
CA ARG A 193 4.11 4.35 -8.64
C ARG A 193 5.11 3.96 -7.56
N VAL A 194 4.80 2.90 -6.83
CA VAL A 194 5.63 2.38 -5.75
C VAL A 194 5.94 0.91 -5.98
N ILE A 195 7.11 0.47 -5.54
CA ILE A 195 7.46 -0.94 -5.46
C ILE A 195 7.12 -1.44 -4.06
N LYS A 196 6.29 -2.48 -3.99
CA LYS A 196 5.94 -3.14 -2.74
C LYS A 196 6.64 -4.50 -2.64
N ASP A 197 7.09 -4.81 -1.43
CA ASP A 197 7.58 -6.15 -1.11
C ASP A 197 6.42 -7.16 -1.01
N ARG A 198 6.76 -8.43 -0.75
CA ARG A 198 5.76 -9.49 -0.57
C ARG A 198 4.86 -9.30 0.65
N LEU A 199 5.29 -8.48 1.62
CA LEU A 199 4.56 -8.17 2.85
C LEU A 199 3.72 -6.88 2.69
N GLY A 200 3.80 -6.21 1.53
CA GLY A 200 3.06 -4.99 1.24
C GLY A 200 3.75 -3.69 1.67
N HIS A 201 4.98 -3.75 2.19
CA HIS A 201 5.74 -2.55 2.51
C HIS A 201 6.26 -1.87 1.25
N ILE A 202 6.26 -0.55 1.25
CA ILE A 202 6.84 0.26 0.16
C ILE A 202 8.35 0.20 0.33
N VAL A 203 9.04 -0.36 -0.67
CA VAL A 203 10.50 -0.49 -0.70
C VAL A 203 11.12 0.69 -1.44
N GLU A 204 10.50 1.13 -2.51
CA GLU A 204 11.02 2.19 -3.36
C GLU A 204 9.89 3.02 -3.99
N ASP A 205 10.14 4.31 -4.13
CA ASP A 205 9.31 5.29 -4.78
C ASP A 205 9.86 5.55 -6.17
N VAL A 206 9.16 5.09 -7.19
CA VAL A 206 9.70 5.13 -8.55
C VAL A 206 9.36 6.42 -9.28
N GLU A 207 8.13 6.94 -9.11
CA GLU A 207 7.69 8.13 -9.85
C GLU A 207 6.39 8.71 -9.25
N SER A 208 6.33 10.05 -9.13
CA SER A 208 5.09 10.80 -8.90
C SER A 208 4.59 11.35 -10.22
N ILE A 209 3.41 10.95 -10.64
CA ILE A 209 2.74 11.40 -11.87
C ILE A 209 1.63 12.39 -11.50
#